data_9c707bb642c7686198d68d6d92e3a7d4
#
_entry.id   9c707bb642c7686198d68d6d92e3a7d4
#
_cell.length_a   1.000
_cell.length_b   1.000
_cell.length_c   1.000
_cell.angle_alpha   90.00
_cell.angle_beta   90.00
_cell.angle_gamma   90.00
#
_symmetry.space_group_name_H-M   'P 1'
#
loop_
_entity.id
_entity.type
_entity.pdbx_description
1 polymer ?
#
loop_
_entity_poly.entity_id
_entity_poly.type
_entity_poly.pdbx_seq_one_letter_code
_entity_poly.pdbx_strand_id
1 'polypeptide(L)'
;MKIGEFIEQYDKRNSDHRLKLNSVKGISTEKSFIDTKADMNGVGLTSYKVVETNTFVYVPDTSRRGDKIAIALNRGEEPVLVSSIYTTFKSKDTSKLLPEYLFIFFDRPEFDRYARFNSWGSAREVFTMDDMNDVEIPIPNIYVQREIVNIHKCYIERQRIAEALKEQLKNICPVLIRGSLLEN
;
A
#
# COMPACT_ATOMS: atom_id res chain seq x y z
N MET A 1 -8.82 17.25 10.00
CA MET A 1 -7.57 18.02 9.79
C MET A 1 -6.99 17.59 8.45
N LYS A 2 -6.46 18.53 7.67
CA LYS A 2 -5.81 18.21 6.39
C LYS A 2 -4.49 17.46 6.64
N ILE A 3 -4.27 16.34 5.95
CA ILE A 3 -3.07 15.55 6.17
C ILE A 3 -1.80 16.24 5.66
N GLY A 4 -1.90 17.20 4.75
CA GLY A 4 -0.76 17.98 4.24
C GLY A 4 0.04 18.73 5.32
N GLU A 5 -0.57 19.01 6.47
CA GLU A 5 0.15 19.55 7.61
C GLU A 5 1.14 18.54 8.22
N PHE A 6 0.88 17.24 8.06
CA PHE A 6 1.57 16.14 8.74
C PHE A 6 2.42 15.28 7.80
N ILE A 7 2.25 15.42 6.48
CA ILE A 7 3.02 14.67 5.48
C ILE A 7 3.90 15.58 4.65
N GLU A 8 4.93 15.01 4.06
CA GLU A 8 5.80 15.69 3.10
C GLU A 8 6.13 14.79 1.93
N GLN A 9 6.28 15.37 0.77
CA GLN A 9 6.75 14.63 -0.41
C GLN A 9 8.20 14.17 -0.19
N TYR A 10 8.50 12.94 -0.60
CA TYR A 10 9.80 12.32 -0.43
C TYR A 10 10.28 11.74 -1.76
N ASP A 11 11.22 12.43 -2.42
CA ASP A 11 11.70 12.07 -3.77
C ASP A 11 13.18 11.67 -3.78
N LYS A 12 13.52 10.64 -2.99
CA LYS A 12 14.86 10.06 -3.01
C LYS A 12 15.04 9.18 -4.24
N ARG A 13 16.12 9.36 -4.96
CA ARG A 13 16.47 8.60 -6.16
C ARG A 13 17.58 7.61 -5.88
N ASN A 14 17.63 6.53 -6.67
CA ASN A 14 18.69 5.51 -6.62
C ASN A 14 19.97 5.98 -7.38
N SER A 15 20.37 7.23 -7.17
CA SER A 15 21.54 7.84 -7.83
C SER A 15 22.87 7.20 -7.43
N ASP A 16 22.92 6.56 -6.26
CA ASP A 16 24.09 5.86 -5.74
C ASP A 16 24.15 4.37 -6.18
N HIS A 17 23.19 3.91 -6.98
CA HIS A 17 23.10 2.53 -7.51
C HIS A 17 23.13 1.42 -6.44
N ARG A 18 22.79 1.73 -5.19
CA ARG A 18 22.78 0.75 -4.08
C ARG A 18 21.74 -0.35 -4.27
N LEU A 19 20.57 0.03 -4.78
CA LEU A 19 19.48 -0.92 -5.01
C LEU A 19 19.54 -1.42 -6.46
N LYS A 20 19.31 -2.73 -6.60
CA LYS A 20 19.40 -3.45 -7.87
C LYS A 20 18.00 -3.87 -8.35
N LEU A 21 17.95 -4.60 -9.46
CA LEU A 21 16.73 -5.02 -10.13
C LEU A 21 15.78 -5.82 -9.22
N ASN A 22 16.30 -6.64 -8.32
CA ASN A 22 15.52 -7.42 -7.37
C ASN A 22 14.71 -6.56 -6.37
N SER A 23 15.13 -5.32 -6.17
CA SER A 23 14.43 -4.36 -5.31
C SER A 23 13.28 -3.63 -6.02
N VAL A 24 13.13 -3.80 -7.35
CA VAL A 24 12.10 -3.10 -8.13
C VAL A 24 10.74 -3.74 -7.88
N LYS A 25 9.78 -2.90 -7.46
CA LYS A 25 8.41 -3.31 -7.18
C LYS A 25 7.41 -2.44 -7.95
N GLY A 26 6.31 -3.06 -8.30
CA GLY A 26 5.08 -2.38 -8.69
C GLY A 26 4.16 -2.17 -7.50
N ILE A 27 3.02 -1.50 -7.73
CA ILE A 27 1.98 -1.30 -6.73
C ILE A 27 0.65 -1.79 -7.31
N SER A 28 -0.05 -2.60 -6.54
CA SER A 28 -1.38 -3.09 -6.90
C SER A 28 -2.49 -2.16 -6.38
N THR A 29 -3.67 -2.32 -6.95
CA THR A 29 -4.91 -1.71 -6.43
C THR A 29 -5.39 -2.38 -5.13
N GLU A 30 -4.81 -3.51 -4.76
CA GLU A 30 -4.96 -4.14 -3.43
C GLU A 30 -3.99 -3.54 -2.39
N LYS A 31 -3.46 -2.35 -2.68
CA LYS A 31 -2.67 -1.48 -1.79
C LYS A 31 -1.42 -2.16 -1.20
N SER A 32 -0.78 -2.98 -2.05
CA SER A 32 0.42 -3.75 -1.69
C SER A 32 1.49 -3.64 -2.77
N PHE A 33 2.73 -3.86 -2.37
CA PHE A 33 3.82 -4.05 -3.34
C PHE A 33 3.66 -5.40 -4.04
N ILE A 34 3.92 -5.40 -5.33
CA ILE A 34 3.93 -6.59 -6.18
C ILE A 34 5.23 -6.62 -6.99
N ASP A 35 5.62 -7.78 -7.48
CA ASP A 35 6.73 -7.85 -8.41
C ASP A 35 6.41 -7.08 -9.69
N THR A 36 7.43 -6.41 -10.23
CA THR A 36 7.22 -5.65 -11.47
C THR A 36 6.87 -6.58 -12.63
N LYS A 37 5.87 -6.17 -13.42
CA LYS A 37 5.48 -6.87 -14.66
C LYS A 37 6.15 -6.26 -15.90
N ALA A 38 6.89 -5.16 -15.72
CA ALA A 38 7.58 -4.50 -16.81
C ALA A 38 8.82 -5.29 -17.22
N ASP A 39 9.11 -5.29 -18.53
CA ASP A 39 10.42 -5.74 -19.00
C ASP A 39 11.48 -4.72 -18.53
N MET A 40 12.39 -5.20 -17.71
CA MET A 40 13.44 -4.39 -17.10
C MET A 40 14.78 -4.50 -17.82
N ASN A 41 14.85 -5.22 -18.97
CA ASN A 41 16.07 -5.36 -19.74
C ASN A 41 16.55 -3.99 -20.27
N GLY A 42 17.77 -3.61 -19.94
CA GLY A 42 18.36 -2.34 -20.38
C GLY A 42 17.82 -1.09 -19.69
N VAL A 43 16.94 -1.23 -18.67
CA VAL A 43 16.38 -0.08 -17.96
C VAL A 43 17.36 0.43 -16.91
N GLY A 44 17.72 1.72 -17.01
CA GLY A 44 18.51 2.41 -15.99
C GLY A 44 17.71 2.65 -14.71
N LEU A 45 18.26 2.23 -13.57
CA LEU A 45 17.57 2.35 -12.27
C LEU A 45 17.88 3.66 -11.53
N THR A 46 18.72 4.54 -12.07
CA THR A 46 19.15 5.78 -11.42
C THR A 46 18.00 6.75 -11.15
N SER A 47 17.02 6.79 -12.08
CA SER A 47 15.85 7.66 -11.97
C SER A 47 14.73 7.07 -11.09
N TYR A 48 14.84 5.80 -10.72
CA TYR A 48 13.85 5.14 -9.85
C TYR A 48 13.86 5.75 -8.47
N LYS A 49 12.68 5.79 -7.84
CA LYS A 49 12.51 6.32 -6.49
C LYS A 49 12.74 5.23 -5.46
N VAL A 50 13.45 5.60 -4.39
CA VAL A 50 13.69 4.74 -3.23
C VAL A 50 12.56 4.94 -2.24
N VAL A 51 11.87 3.86 -1.90
CA VAL A 51 10.82 3.83 -0.88
C VAL A 51 11.39 3.16 0.36
N GLU A 52 11.83 3.98 1.30
CA GLU A 52 12.37 3.52 2.58
C GLU A 52 11.26 3.02 3.52
N THR A 53 11.63 2.41 4.64
CA THR A 53 10.68 2.03 5.70
C THR A 53 9.81 3.23 6.09
N ASN A 54 8.52 3.00 6.32
CA ASN A 54 7.54 4.02 6.68
C ASN A 54 7.29 5.10 5.60
N THR A 55 7.70 4.85 4.37
CA THR A 55 7.43 5.72 3.22
C THR A 55 6.26 5.16 2.41
N PHE A 56 5.35 6.04 2.05
CA PHE A 56 4.24 5.75 1.14
C PHE A 56 4.65 5.95 -0.31
N VAL A 57 3.99 5.20 -1.16
CA VAL A 57 4.07 5.40 -2.60
C VAL A 57 2.70 5.17 -3.22
N TYR A 58 2.30 6.00 -4.17
CA TYR A 58 1.09 5.78 -4.94
C TYR A 58 1.29 6.11 -6.42
N VAL A 59 0.39 5.57 -7.23
CA VAL A 59 0.37 5.83 -8.66
C VAL A 59 -0.62 6.96 -8.93
N PRO A 60 -0.15 8.14 -9.38
CA PRO A 60 -1.03 9.29 -9.58
C PRO A 60 -2.09 9.07 -10.66
N ASP A 61 -1.76 8.33 -11.74
CA ASP A 61 -2.69 8.01 -12.82
C ASP A 61 -3.79 7.06 -12.32
N THR A 62 -5.02 7.56 -12.21
CA THR A 62 -6.20 6.82 -11.78
C THR A 62 -7.06 6.32 -12.94
N SER A 63 -6.86 6.84 -14.16
CA SER A 63 -7.73 6.63 -15.33
C SER A 63 -7.84 5.17 -15.80
N ARG A 64 -6.87 4.31 -15.48
CA ARG A 64 -6.81 2.92 -15.95
C ARG A 64 -6.97 1.88 -14.85
N ARG A 65 -7.40 2.30 -13.65
CA ARG A 65 -7.39 1.43 -12.45
C ARG A 65 -8.78 1.18 -11.87
N GLY A 66 -9.83 1.55 -12.62
CA GLY A 66 -11.20 1.50 -12.14
C GLY A 66 -11.42 2.48 -10.99
N ASP A 67 -12.09 2.02 -9.94
CA ASP A 67 -12.47 2.85 -8.80
C ASP A 67 -11.43 2.84 -7.66
N LYS A 68 -10.26 2.22 -7.87
CA LYS A 68 -9.25 2.05 -6.82
C LYS A 68 -7.96 2.79 -7.15
N ILE A 69 -7.42 3.52 -6.17
CA ILE A 69 -6.06 4.07 -6.25
C ILE A 69 -5.04 3.01 -5.81
N ALA A 70 -3.95 2.89 -6.57
CA ALA A 70 -2.82 2.04 -6.18
C ALA A 70 -1.90 2.83 -5.25
N ILE A 71 -1.92 2.50 -3.97
CA ILE A 71 -1.09 3.09 -2.91
C ILE A 71 -0.54 1.97 -2.03
N ALA A 72 0.69 2.12 -1.54
CA ALA A 72 1.31 1.18 -0.62
C ALA A 72 2.18 1.91 0.42
N LEU A 73 2.33 1.27 1.57
CA LEU A 73 3.26 1.68 2.63
C LEU A 73 4.37 0.63 2.74
N ASN A 74 5.63 1.04 2.66
CA ASN A 74 6.73 0.14 2.96
C ASN A 74 6.83 -0.08 4.48
N ARG A 75 6.40 -1.27 4.92
CA ARG A 75 6.49 -1.73 6.32
C ARG A 75 7.69 -2.64 6.55
N GLY A 76 8.42 -2.98 5.48
CA GLY A 76 9.63 -3.80 5.55
C GLY A 76 10.83 -3.01 6.05
N GLU A 77 11.86 -3.72 6.47
CA GLU A 77 13.14 -3.11 6.86
C GLU A 77 13.97 -2.72 5.64
N GLU A 78 13.78 -3.43 4.53
CA GLU A 78 14.51 -3.18 3.29
C GLU A 78 13.83 -2.13 2.42
N PRO A 79 14.59 -1.18 1.85
CA PRO A 79 14.07 -0.24 0.89
C PRO A 79 13.75 -0.92 -0.45
N VAL A 80 12.73 -0.42 -1.14
CA VAL A 80 12.35 -0.89 -2.47
C VAL A 80 12.47 0.22 -3.50
N LEU A 81 12.59 -0.16 -4.77
CA LEU A 81 12.59 0.75 -5.91
C LEU A 81 11.23 0.75 -6.59
N VAL A 82 10.77 1.94 -6.95
CA VAL A 82 9.56 2.11 -7.74
C VAL A 82 9.80 3.04 -8.92
N SER A 83 8.92 2.99 -9.91
CA SER A 83 9.01 3.85 -11.09
C SER A 83 9.09 5.33 -10.72
N SER A 84 9.86 6.09 -11.49
CA SER A 84 10.02 7.55 -11.34
C SER A 84 8.70 8.34 -11.47
N ILE A 85 7.70 7.77 -12.13
CA ILE A 85 6.38 8.39 -12.33
C ILE A 85 5.45 8.25 -11.11
N TYR A 86 5.80 7.41 -10.13
CA TYR A 86 5.03 7.27 -8.91
C TYR A 86 5.33 8.42 -7.94
N THR A 87 4.37 8.76 -7.12
CA THR A 87 4.55 9.78 -6.08
C THR A 87 4.86 9.10 -4.75
N THR A 88 5.87 9.62 -4.06
CA THR A 88 6.31 9.11 -2.75
C THR A 88 6.21 10.21 -1.70
N PHE A 89 5.77 9.86 -0.51
CA PHE A 89 5.63 10.77 0.62
C PHE A 89 5.76 10.03 1.96
N LYS A 90 5.97 10.76 3.03
CA LYS A 90 6.09 10.20 4.39
C LYS A 90 5.49 11.13 5.43
N SER A 91 5.27 10.64 6.64
CA SER A 91 4.95 11.49 7.78
C SER A 91 6.15 12.38 8.14
N LYS A 92 5.92 13.69 8.35
CA LYS A 92 6.94 14.65 8.81
C LYS A 92 7.45 14.29 10.20
N ASP A 93 6.52 13.81 11.04
CA ASP A 93 6.79 13.49 12.45
C ASP A 93 5.93 12.29 12.86
N THR A 94 6.56 11.15 13.02
CA THR A 94 5.90 9.89 13.41
C THR A 94 5.43 9.90 14.87
N SER A 95 5.86 10.87 15.68
CA SER A 95 5.32 11.08 17.02
C SER A 95 3.94 11.73 17.03
N LYS A 96 3.54 12.34 15.91
CA LYS A 96 2.23 13.00 15.73
C LYS A 96 1.29 12.20 14.84
N LEU A 97 1.83 11.60 13.75
CA LEU A 97 1.05 10.80 12.82
C LEU A 97 1.80 9.50 12.48
N LEU A 98 1.27 8.37 12.95
CA LEU A 98 1.80 7.05 12.63
C LEU A 98 1.52 6.70 11.16
N PRO A 99 2.51 6.23 10.40
CA PRO A 99 2.30 5.78 9.03
C PRO A 99 1.26 4.66 8.93
N GLU A 100 1.28 3.68 9.84
CA GLU A 100 0.31 2.59 9.84
C GLU A 100 -1.11 3.07 10.12
N TYR A 101 -1.28 4.09 11.00
CA TYR A 101 -2.57 4.70 11.24
C TYR A 101 -3.10 5.38 9.98
N LEU A 102 -2.26 6.17 9.31
CA LEU A 102 -2.63 6.82 8.06
C LEU A 102 -2.96 5.79 6.97
N PHE A 103 -2.22 4.69 6.89
CA PHE A 103 -2.51 3.63 5.93
C PHE A 103 -3.89 3.01 6.11
N ILE A 104 -4.40 2.89 7.34
CA ILE A 104 -5.77 2.38 7.61
C ILE A 104 -6.83 3.24 6.90
N PHE A 105 -6.61 4.56 6.80
CA PHE A 105 -7.51 5.44 6.05
C PHE A 105 -7.42 5.23 4.56
N PHE A 106 -6.21 5.05 4.03
CA PHE A 106 -6.01 4.81 2.60
C PHE A 106 -6.51 3.44 2.15
N ASP A 107 -6.59 2.48 3.06
CA ASP A 107 -7.04 1.12 2.76
C ASP A 107 -8.56 1.00 2.60
N ARG A 108 -9.32 2.04 2.94
CA ARG A 108 -10.78 2.04 2.88
C ARG A 108 -11.31 2.35 1.48
N PRO A 109 -12.46 1.76 1.09
CA PRO A 109 -13.15 2.10 -0.16
C PRO A 109 -13.56 3.59 -0.25
N GLU A 110 -13.78 4.27 0.89
CA GLU A 110 -14.08 5.70 0.93
C GLU A 110 -12.94 6.54 0.36
N PHE A 111 -11.70 6.15 0.66
CA PHE A 111 -10.52 6.83 0.10
C PHE A 111 -10.40 6.59 -1.40
N ASP A 112 -10.69 5.39 -1.87
CA ASP A 112 -10.71 5.10 -3.30
C ASP A 112 -11.70 6.01 -4.04
N ARG A 113 -12.93 6.15 -3.52
CA ARG A 113 -13.94 7.06 -4.08
C ARG A 113 -13.49 8.51 -4.02
N TYR A 114 -12.88 8.95 -2.91
CA TYR A 114 -12.36 10.30 -2.76
C TYR A 114 -11.27 10.58 -3.79
N ALA A 115 -10.28 9.69 -3.92
CA ALA A 115 -9.19 9.85 -4.88
C ALA A 115 -9.72 9.87 -6.32
N ARG A 116 -10.69 9.03 -6.65
CA ARG A 116 -11.33 9.02 -7.96
C ARG A 116 -12.09 10.30 -8.25
N PHE A 117 -12.85 10.80 -7.28
CA PHE A 117 -13.63 12.04 -7.43
C PHE A 117 -12.75 13.29 -7.59
N ASN A 118 -11.61 13.32 -6.91
CA ASN A 118 -10.64 14.43 -6.94
C ASN A 118 -9.51 14.21 -7.97
N SER A 119 -9.69 13.29 -8.93
CA SER A 119 -8.73 13.11 -10.03
C SER A 119 -9.17 13.87 -11.26
N TRP A 120 -8.28 14.67 -11.84
CA TRP A 120 -8.57 15.56 -12.96
C TRP A 120 -7.61 15.36 -14.11
N GLY A 121 -8.04 15.70 -15.32
CA GLY A 121 -7.21 15.67 -16.53
C GLY A 121 -7.99 15.22 -17.77
N SER A 122 -7.73 15.86 -18.91
CA SER A 122 -8.44 15.58 -20.17
C SER A 122 -7.97 14.28 -20.86
N ALA A 123 -6.68 13.98 -20.78
CA ALA A 123 -6.09 12.78 -21.42
C ALA A 123 -5.86 11.65 -20.41
N ARG A 124 -5.54 11.99 -19.18
CA ARG A 124 -5.37 11.07 -18.04
C ARG A 124 -5.81 11.77 -16.78
N GLU A 125 -6.64 11.12 -16.03
CA GLU A 125 -7.04 11.62 -14.72
C GLU A 125 -5.93 11.29 -13.71
N VAL A 126 -5.52 12.31 -12.98
CA VAL A 126 -4.40 12.26 -12.06
C VAL A 126 -4.85 12.76 -10.69
N PHE A 127 -4.55 11.99 -9.64
CA PHE A 127 -4.64 12.40 -8.25
C PHE A 127 -3.27 12.95 -7.82
N THR A 128 -3.19 14.25 -7.67
CA THR A 128 -1.92 14.95 -7.41
C THR A 128 -1.49 14.87 -5.94
N MET A 129 -0.28 15.33 -5.64
CA MET A 129 0.16 15.49 -4.23
C MET A 129 -0.59 16.62 -3.53
N ASP A 130 -1.05 17.63 -4.25
CA ASP A 130 -1.89 18.72 -3.69
C ASP A 130 -3.27 18.18 -3.30
N ASP A 131 -3.88 17.34 -4.15
CA ASP A 131 -5.12 16.64 -3.79
C ASP A 131 -4.94 15.72 -2.57
N MET A 132 -3.79 15.06 -2.47
CA MET A 132 -3.43 14.25 -1.29
C MET A 132 -3.31 15.12 -0.03
N ASN A 133 -2.68 16.28 -0.12
CA ASN A 133 -2.53 17.21 1.00
C ASN A 133 -3.88 17.73 1.53
N ASP A 134 -4.88 17.81 0.66
CA ASP A 134 -6.23 18.27 1.01
C ASP A 134 -7.12 17.20 1.65
N VAL A 135 -6.68 15.94 1.69
CA VAL A 135 -7.40 14.86 2.38
C VAL A 135 -7.60 15.18 3.84
N GLU A 136 -8.84 15.11 4.32
CA GLU A 136 -9.16 15.34 5.72
C GLU A 136 -9.42 14.05 6.48
N ILE A 137 -8.71 13.86 7.58
CA ILE A 137 -8.90 12.73 8.50
C ILE A 137 -8.89 13.20 9.96
N PRO A 138 -9.51 12.46 10.88
CA PRO A 138 -9.27 12.64 12.30
C PRO A 138 -7.84 12.23 12.67
N ILE A 139 -7.13 13.07 13.42
CA ILE A 139 -5.80 12.77 13.94
C ILE A 139 -5.86 12.86 15.46
N PRO A 140 -6.21 11.76 16.14
CA PRO A 140 -6.22 11.72 17.60
C PRO A 140 -4.78 11.72 18.15
N ASN A 141 -4.66 11.76 19.46
CA ASN A 141 -3.33 11.66 20.08
C ASN A 141 -2.65 10.31 19.72
N ILE A 142 -1.32 10.29 19.84
CA ILE A 142 -0.50 9.17 19.40
C ILE A 142 -0.83 7.83 20.09
N TYR A 143 -1.30 7.87 21.33
CA TYR A 143 -1.69 6.68 22.09
C TYR A 143 -2.93 6.03 21.47
N VAL A 144 -3.93 6.83 21.13
CA VAL A 144 -5.15 6.36 20.45
C VAL A 144 -4.82 5.81 19.06
N GLN A 145 -3.93 6.48 18.31
CA GLN A 145 -3.48 5.96 17.02
C GLN A 145 -2.83 4.57 17.16
N ARG A 146 -1.96 4.38 18.16
CA ARG A 146 -1.32 3.08 18.43
C ARG A 146 -2.34 1.99 18.74
N GLU A 147 -3.33 2.29 19.57
CA GLU A 147 -4.38 1.31 19.91
C GLU A 147 -5.19 0.93 18.65
N ILE A 148 -5.56 1.88 17.81
CA ILE A 148 -6.25 1.62 16.54
C ILE A 148 -5.40 0.73 15.64
N VAL A 149 -4.10 1.02 15.49
CA VAL A 149 -3.16 0.21 14.72
C VAL A 149 -3.05 -1.21 15.29
N ASN A 150 -2.98 -1.37 16.60
CA ASN A 150 -2.92 -2.67 17.25
C ASN A 150 -4.18 -3.50 16.99
N ILE A 151 -5.36 -2.90 17.13
CA ILE A 151 -6.64 -3.54 16.83
C ILE A 151 -6.69 -3.96 15.36
N HIS A 152 -6.29 -3.10 14.45
CA HIS A 152 -6.24 -3.40 13.02
C HIS A 152 -5.28 -4.55 12.70
N LYS A 153 -4.08 -4.58 13.30
CA LYS A 153 -3.13 -5.69 13.15
C LYS A 153 -3.74 -7.02 13.62
N CYS A 154 -4.41 -7.02 14.77
CA CYS A 154 -5.12 -8.20 15.27
C CYS A 154 -6.24 -8.67 14.32
N TYR A 155 -6.99 -7.73 13.72
CA TYR A 155 -8.03 -8.04 12.75
C TYR A 155 -7.45 -8.72 11.49
N ILE A 156 -6.41 -8.14 10.91
CA ILE A 156 -5.74 -8.70 9.71
C ILE A 156 -5.17 -10.10 9.99
N GLU A 157 -4.54 -10.30 11.14
CA GLU A 157 -3.99 -11.61 11.51
C GLU A 157 -5.10 -12.65 11.69
N ARG A 158 -6.23 -12.29 12.28
CA ARG A 158 -7.38 -13.19 12.41
C ARG A 158 -7.97 -13.57 11.05
N GLN A 159 -8.06 -12.62 10.12
CA GLN A 159 -8.49 -12.92 8.75
C GLN A 159 -7.53 -13.92 8.09
N ARG A 160 -6.22 -13.69 8.18
CA ARG A 160 -5.19 -14.58 7.63
C ARG A 160 -5.32 -16.00 8.18
N ILE A 161 -5.51 -16.14 9.51
CA ILE A 161 -5.71 -17.43 10.15
C ILE A 161 -7.01 -18.09 9.66
N ALA A 162 -8.09 -17.34 9.55
CA ALA A 162 -9.38 -17.88 9.10
C ALA A 162 -9.29 -18.39 7.65
N GLU A 163 -8.58 -17.69 6.77
CA GLU A 163 -8.38 -18.14 5.39
C GLU A 163 -7.49 -19.38 5.30
N ALA A 164 -6.41 -19.42 6.07
CA ALA A 164 -5.55 -20.61 6.15
C ALA A 164 -6.33 -21.84 6.65
N LEU A 165 -7.18 -21.67 7.67
CA LEU A 165 -8.04 -22.76 8.17
C LEU A 165 -9.07 -23.22 7.12
N LYS A 166 -9.68 -22.31 6.37
CA LYS A 166 -10.59 -22.67 5.27
C LYS A 166 -9.89 -23.53 4.21
N GLU A 167 -8.67 -23.18 3.86
CA GLU A 167 -7.90 -23.95 2.89
C GLU A 167 -7.52 -25.34 3.41
N GLN A 168 -7.14 -25.44 4.69
CA GLN A 168 -6.89 -26.74 5.33
C GLN A 168 -8.14 -27.61 5.34
N LEU A 169 -9.31 -27.05 5.66
CA LEU A 169 -10.59 -27.78 5.64
C LEU A 169 -10.90 -28.30 4.25
N LYS A 170 -10.71 -27.53 3.17
CA LYS A 170 -10.90 -28.01 1.81
C LYS A 170 -10.07 -29.25 1.50
N ASN A 171 -8.85 -29.33 2.03
CA ASN A 171 -7.96 -30.47 1.79
C ASN A 171 -8.32 -31.69 2.62
N ILE A 172 -8.84 -31.51 3.84
CA ILE A 172 -9.15 -32.58 4.79
C ILE A 172 -10.55 -33.19 4.52
N CYS A 173 -11.57 -32.38 4.19
CA CYS A 173 -12.93 -32.84 4.00
C CYS A 173 -13.07 -34.01 2.99
N PRO A 174 -12.43 -34.00 1.81
CA PRO A 174 -12.52 -35.13 0.89
C PRO A 174 -11.93 -36.43 1.44
N VAL A 175 -10.90 -36.36 2.30
CA VAL A 175 -10.26 -37.52 2.94
C VAL A 175 -11.18 -38.11 3.98
N LEU A 176 -11.80 -37.26 4.82
CA LEU A 176 -12.75 -37.68 5.84
C LEU A 176 -14.00 -38.33 5.24
N ILE A 177 -14.55 -37.74 4.16
CA ILE A 177 -15.73 -38.31 3.46
C ILE A 177 -15.40 -39.66 2.87
N ARG A 178 -14.23 -39.85 2.23
CA ARG A 178 -13.81 -41.14 1.71
C ARG A 178 -13.61 -42.18 2.81
N GLY A 179 -13.00 -41.79 3.93
CA GLY A 179 -12.80 -42.67 5.08
C GLY A 179 -14.11 -43.19 5.63
N SER A 180 -15.10 -42.31 5.84
CA SER A 180 -16.43 -42.69 6.36
C SER A 180 -17.25 -43.59 5.43
N LEU A 181 -16.97 -43.56 4.11
CA LEU A 181 -17.62 -44.46 3.14
C LEU A 181 -16.96 -45.83 3.05
N LEU A 182 -15.74 -46.00 3.54
CA LEU A 182 -15.02 -47.28 3.54
C LEU A 182 -15.23 -48.09 4.82
N GLU A 183 -15.80 -47.49 5.85
CA GLU A 183 -16.12 -48.16 7.14
C GLU A 183 -17.54 -48.77 7.17
N ASN A 184 -18.32 -48.70 6.08
CA ASN A 184 -19.61 -49.34 5.87
C ASN A 184 -19.49 -50.40 4.76
#